data_94319df4dc48b8d104f58c5adaf5c02d
#
_entry.id   94319df4dc48b8d104f58c5adaf5c02d
#
_cell.length_a   1.000
_cell.length_b   1.000
_cell.length_c   1.000
_cell.angle_alpha   90.00
_cell.angle_beta   90.00
_cell.angle_gamma   90.00
#
_symmetry.space_group_name_H-M   'P 1'
#
loop_
_entity.id
_entity.type
_entity.pdbx_description
1 polymer ?
#
loop_
_entity_poly.entity_id
_entity_poly.type
_entity_poly.pdbx_seq_one_letter_code
_entity_poly.pdbx_strand_id
1 'polypeptide(L)'
;MGNLDARRDWGYAKEYVEAMWLMLQQPEPDDYVIATNETHTIRECLELAFGRVGLDWQKYVEIDPRYYRSAEVELLIGDASKAKRKVGWEPKTKFKDLIELMVDAGSQQRSGIHGKLPV
;
A
#
# COMPACT_ATOMS: atom_id res chain seq x y z
N MET A 1 -11.48 -8.90 -9.83
CA MET A 1 -11.18 -8.65 -8.42
C MET A 1 -12.20 -9.28 -7.51
N GLY A 2 -11.84 -9.52 -6.26
CA GLY A 2 -12.75 -10.04 -5.25
C GLY A 2 -13.44 -8.94 -4.46
N ASN A 3 -13.35 -8.98 -3.14
CA ASN A 3 -14.02 -8.03 -2.25
C ASN A 3 -13.35 -6.66 -2.27
N LEU A 4 -14.03 -5.65 -2.83
CA LEU A 4 -13.53 -4.28 -2.93
C LEU A 4 -13.67 -3.48 -1.62
N ASP A 5 -14.47 -3.98 -0.68
CA ASP A 5 -14.76 -3.27 0.57
C ASP A 5 -13.91 -3.78 1.74
N ALA A 6 -13.05 -4.76 1.53
CA ALA A 6 -12.08 -5.17 2.52
C ALA A 6 -11.12 -4.03 2.82
N ARG A 7 -10.84 -3.80 4.10
CA ARG A 7 -9.97 -2.71 4.56
C ARG A 7 -8.61 -3.25 4.96
N ARG A 8 -7.59 -2.56 4.53
CA ARG A 8 -6.20 -2.93 4.82
C ARG A 8 -5.38 -1.72 5.22
N ASP A 9 -4.31 -1.98 5.91
CA ASP A 9 -3.29 -0.99 6.23
C ASP A 9 -2.29 -0.95 5.07
N TRP A 10 -2.21 0.19 4.39
CA TRP A 10 -1.40 0.35 3.18
C TRP A 10 -0.17 1.17 3.50
N GLY A 11 1.01 0.60 3.30
CA GLY A 11 2.26 1.26 3.59
C GLY A 11 3.26 1.19 2.44
N TYR A 12 4.21 2.11 2.48
CA TYR A 12 5.28 2.20 1.49
C TYR A 12 6.43 1.27 1.88
N ALA A 13 6.73 0.31 1.01
CA ALA A 13 7.74 -0.72 1.28
C ALA A 13 9.12 -0.14 1.65
N LYS A 14 9.52 0.95 1.02
CA LYS A 14 10.78 1.63 1.32
C LYS A 14 10.87 2.06 2.78
N GLU A 15 9.78 2.59 3.32
CA GLU A 15 9.71 3.01 4.73
C GLU A 15 9.74 1.81 5.68
N TYR A 16 9.19 0.68 5.25
CA TYR A 16 9.24 -0.56 6.02
C TYR A 16 10.66 -1.13 6.09
N VAL A 17 11.42 -1.00 5.01
CA VAL A 17 12.84 -1.39 5.00
C VAL A 17 13.65 -0.50 5.96
N GLU A 18 13.35 0.79 6.02
CA GLU A 18 13.95 1.71 6.98
C GLU A 18 13.66 1.27 8.42
N ALA A 19 12.43 0.84 8.69
CA ALA A 19 12.05 0.31 9.99
C ALA A 19 12.89 -0.92 10.37
N MET A 20 13.07 -1.83 9.43
CA MET A 20 13.89 -3.03 9.64
C MET A 20 15.32 -2.67 10.02
N TRP A 21 15.91 -1.69 9.33
CA TRP A 21 17.26 -1.21 9.64
C TRP A 21 17.34 -0.60 11.03
N LEU A 22 16.37 0.24 11.39
CA LEU A 22 16.31 0.86 12.71
C LEU A 22 16.17 -0.17 13.83
N MET A 23 15.39 -1.23 13.59
CA MET A 23 15.22 -2.32 14.56
C MET A 23 16.56 -3.02 14.83
N LEU A 24 17.37 -3.21 13.79
CA LEU A 24 18.69 -3.86 13.91
C LEU A 24 19.73 -2.98 14.62
N GLN A 25 19.50 -1.68 14.71
CA GLN A 25 20.39 -0.75 15.41
C GLN A 25 20.15 -0.69 16.92
N GLN A 26 19.11 -1.36 17.41
CA GLN A 26 18.79 -1.35 18.84
C GLN A 26 19.72 -2.27 19.62
N PRO A 27 20.04 -1.92 20.90
CA PRO A 27 20.94 -2.75 21.71
C PRO A 27 20.37 -4.12 22.06
N GLU A 28 19.03 -4.24 22.10
CA GLU A 28 18.35 -5.48 22.42
C GLU A 28 17.30 -5.79 21.35
N PRO A 29 17.17 -7.07 20.94
CA PRO A 29 16.09 -7.46 20.03
C PRO A 29 14.72 -7.32 20.70
N ASP A 30 13.73 -6.96 19.90
CA ASP A 30 12.35 -6.82 20.36
C ASP A 30 11.40 -7.00 19.16
N ASP A 31 10.13 -7.15 19.43
CA ASP A 31 9.09 -7.27 18.42
C ASP A 31 8.39 -5.93 18.22
N TYR A 32 8.16 -5.57 16.96
CA TYR A 32 7.52 -4.31 16.60
C TYR A 32 6.43 -4.54 15.55
N VAL A 33 5.32 -3.81 15.68
CA VAL A 33 4.34 -3.69 14.61
C VAL A 33 4.76 -2.51 13.72
N ILE A 34 4.91 -2.77 12.44
CA ILE A 34 5.23 -1.76 11.44
C ILE A 34 4.02 -1.61 10.54
N ALA A 35 3.35 -0.48 10.66
CA ALA A 35 2.08 -0.22 10.01
C ALA A 35 1.85 1.29 9.90
N THR A 36 0.76 1.71 9.25
CA THR A 36 0.47 3.12 9.02
C THR A 36 -0.52 3.73 9.99
N ASN A 37 -1.14 2.92 10.85
CA ASN A 37 -2.22 3.32 11.76
C ASN A 37 -3.50 3.79 11.03
N GLU A 38 -3.59 3.54 9.75
CA GLU A 38 -4.74 3.89 8.91
C GLU A 38 -5.20 2.67 8.12
N THR A 39 -6.48 2.63 7.79
CA THR A 39 -7.05 1.57 6.97
C THR A 39 -7.83 2.17 5.81
N HIS A 40 -7.72 1.53 4.65
CA HIS A 40 -8.40 1.96 3.42
C HIS A 40 -8.89 0.75 2.63
N THR A 41 -9.96 0.93 1.88
CA THR A 41 -10.53 -0.13 1.06
C THR A 41 -9.82 -0.24 -0.28
N ILE A 42 -9.97 -1.40 -0.92
CA ILE A 42 -9.50 -1.60 -2.30
C ILE A 42 -10.24 -0.64 -3.24
N ARG A 43 -11.52 -0.38 -2.98
CA ARG A 43 -12.30 0.60 -3.75
C ARG A 43 -11.66 1.98 -3.72
N GLU A 44 -11.24 2.46 -2.56
CA GLU A 44 -10.52 3.74 -2.44
C GLU A 44 -9.23 3.75 -3.26
N CYS A 45 -8.49 2.64 -3.26
CA CYS A 45 -7.29 2.50 -4.06
C CYS A 45 -7.59 2.63 -5.56
N LEU A 46 -8.65 1.98 -6.04
CA LEU A 46 -9.07 2.07 -7.44
C LEU A 46 -9.49 3.50 -7.82
N GLU A 47 -10.25 4.16 -6.95
CA GLU A 47 -10.67 5.54 -7.19
C GLU A 47 -9.47 6.47 -7.33
N LEU A 48 -8.49 6.37 -6.44
CA LEU A 48 -7.31 7.22 -6.48
C LEU A 48 -6.40 6.89 -7.68
N ALA A 49 -6.17 5.61 -7.94
CA ALA A 49 -5.27 5.19 -9.01
C ALA A 49 -5.82 5.56 -10.39
N PHE A 50 -7.06 5.23 -10.67
CA PHE A 50 -7.69 5.55 -11.95
C PHE A 50 -7.98 7.05 -12.08
N GLY A 51 -8.35 7.72 -11.00
CA GLY A 51 -8.53 9.17 -10.99
C GLY A 51 -7.26 9.93 -11.31
N ARG A 52 -6.10 9.41 -10.89
CA ARG A 52 -4.78 10.03 -11.18
C ARG A 52 -4.49 10.09 -12.67
N VAL A 53 -4.98 9.14 -13.45
CA VAL A 53 -4.78 9.09 -14.90
C VAL A 53 -6.04 9.49 -15.68
N GLY A 54 -7.06 10.02 -15.01
CA GLY A 54 -8.27 10.53 -15.64
C GLY A 54 -9.23 9.47 -16.15
N LEU A 55 -9.20 8.26 -15.58
CA LEU A 55 -10.06 7.15 -15.96
C LEU A 55 -11.09 6.83 -14.89
N ASP A 56 -12.22 6.26 -15.32
CA ASP A 56 -13.24 5.73 -14.42
C ASP A 56 -12.97 4.24 -14.18
N TRP A 57 -12.62 3.87 -12.95
CA TRP A 57 -12.27 2.50 -12.62
C TRP A 57 -13.41 1.51 -12.87
N GLN A 58 -14.66 1.95 -12.75
CA GLN A 58 -15.83 1.08 -12.95
C GLN A 58 -15.92 0.50 -14.35
N LYS A 59 -15.30 1.15 -15.32
CA LYS A 59 -15.26 0.69 -16.71
C LYS A 59 -14.23 -0.41 -16.96
N TYR A 60 -13.25 -0.58 -16.07
CA TYR A 60 -12.11 -1.47 -16.27
C TYR A 60 -12.01 -2.60 -15.26
N VAL A 61 -12.76 -2.54 -14.18
CA VAL A 61 -12.68 -3.49 -13.07
C VAL A 61 -13.95 -4.31 -12.99
N GLU A 62 -13.80 -5.63 -12.97
CA GLU A 62 -14.89 -6.59 -12.74
C GLU A 62 -14.67 -7.30 -11.41
N ILE A 63 -15.78 -7.56 -10.72
CA ILE A 63 -15.77 -8.37 -9.51
C ILE A 63 -16.01 -9.82 -9.91
N ASP A 64 -15.05 -10.69 -9.62
CA ASP A 64 -15.18 -12.12 -9.90
C ASP A 64 -15.43 -12.86 -8.61
N PRO A 65 -16.59 -13.56 -8.49
CA PRO A 65 -16.91 -14.31 -7.26
C PRO A 65 -15.86 -15.35 -6.89
N ARG A 66 -15.07 -15.85 -7.85
CA ARG A 66 -14.02 -16.83 -7.60
C ARG A 66 -12.89 -16.27 -6.71
N TYR A 67 -12.74 -14.96 -6.65
CA TYR A 67 -11.72 -14.30 -5.83
C TYR A 67 -12.24 -13.89 -4.45
N TYR A 68 -13.52 -14.12 -4.16
CA TYR A 68 -14.03 -13.96 -2.81
C TYR A 68 -13.52 -15.09 -1.92
N ARG A 69 -13.04 -14.74 -0.75
CA ARG A 69 -12.57 -15.70 0.23
C ARG A 69 -13.61 -15.87 1.32
N SER A 70 -13.95 -17.10 1.64
CA SER A 70 -14.94 -17.40 2.70
C SER A 70 -14.47 -16.95 4.09
N ALA A 71 -13.16 -16.84 4.30
CA ALA A 71 -12.56 -16.41 5.56
C ALA A 71 -11.82 -15.07 5.42
N GLU A 72 -12.33 -14.16 4.59
CA GLU A 72 -11.73 -12.83 4.40
C GLU A 72 -11.81 -12.02 5.69
N VAL A 73 -10.68 -11.44 6.09
CA VAL A 73 -10.66 -10.47 7.18
C VAL A 73 -11.11 -9.12 6.62
N GLU A 74 -12.23 -8.59 7.10
CA GLU A 74 -12.81 -7.36 6.57
C GLU A 74 -12.00 -6.13 6.91
N LEU A 75 -11.36 -6.13 8.08
CA LEU A 75 -10.58 -4.99 8.57
C LEU A 75 -9.22 -5.44 9.07
N LEU A 76 -8.16 -4.89 8.48
CA LEU A 76 -6.80 -5.00 9.01
C LEU A 76 -6.24 -3.59 9.18
N ILE A 77 -5.79 -3.30 10.39
CA ILE A 77 -5.12 -2.04 10.73
C ILE A 77 -4.07 -2.35 11.78
N GLY A 78 -2.91 -1.71 11.67
CA GLY A 78 -1.83 -1.89 12.63
C GLY A 78 -1.58 -0.64 13.47
N ASP A 79 -1.13 -0.83 14.71
CA ASP A 79 -0.69 0.23 15.59
C ASP A 79 0.82 0.19 15.73
N ALA A 80 1.51 1.16 15.14
CA ALA A 80 2.97 1.28 15.15
C ALA A 80 3.50 2.20 16.25
N SER A 81 2.71 2.50 17.28
CA SER A 81 3.12 3.45 18.32
C SER A 81 4.36 3.00 19.08
N LYS A 82 4.56 1.70 19.31
CA LYS A 82 5.77 1.17 19.93
C LYS A 82 7.02 1.45 19.11
N ALA A 83 6.95 1.27 17.81
CA ALA A 83 8.07 1.55 16.91
C ALA A 83 8.43 3.03 16.94
N LYS A 84 7.45 3.92 16.96
CA LYS A 84 7.68 5.36 17.08
C LYS A 84 8.39 5.70 18.38
N ARG A 85 7.94 5.14 19.50
CA ARG A 85 8.53 5.43 20.82
C ARG A 85 9.95 4.87 20.98
N LYS A 86 10.18 3.65 20.54
CA LYS A 86 11.43 2.93 20.83
C LYS A 86 12.51 3.10 19.77
N VAL A 87 12.15 3.15 18.49
CA VAL A 87 13.14 3.24 17.41
C VAL A 87 13.00 4.52 16.59
N GLY A 88 12.03 5.36 16.91
CA GLY A 88 11.82 6.64 16.23
C GLY A 88 11.23 6.51 14.82
N TRP A 89 10.64 5.37 14.50
CA TRP A 89 10.05 5.15 13.18
C TRP A 89 8.59 5.53 13.14
N GLU A 90 8.21 6.24 12.10
CA GLU A 90 6.79 6.48 11.77
C GLU A 90 6.61 6.55 10.25
N PRO A 91 5.44 6.13 9.75
CA PRO A 91 5.16 6.24 8.32
C PRO A 91 4.95 7.70 7.93
N LYS A 92 5.63 8.13 6.87
CA LYS A 92 5.53 9.51 6.34
C LYS A 92 4.68 9.57 5.08
N THR A 93 4.63 8.47 4.32
CA THR A 93 3.86 8.40 3.09
C THR A 93 2.45 7.92 3.41
N LYS A 94 1.48 8.80 3.25
CA LYS A 94 0.08 8.49 3.48
C LYS A 94 -0.52 7.77 2.27
N PHE A 95 -1.71 7.21 2.46
CA PHE A 95 -2.36 6.36 1.46
C PHE A 95 -2.48 7.05 0.09
N LYS A 96 -3.00 8.26 0.04
CA LYS A 96 -3.16 9.00 -1.22
C LYS A 96 -1.81 9.19 -1.91
N ASP A 97 -0.81 9.64 -1.18
CA ASP A 97 0.53 9.89 -1.71
C ASP A 97 1.17 8.60 -2.20
N LEU A 98 0.97 7.50 -1.49
CA LEU A 98 1.47 6.19 -1.89
C LEU A 98 0.88 5.76 -3.23
N ILE A 99 -0.44 5.85 -3.37
CA ILE A 99 -1.11 5.46 -4.61
C ILE A 99 -0.65 6.35 -5.78
N GLU A 100 -0.57 7.66 -5.57
CA GLU A 100 -0.10 8.59 -6.60
C GLU A 100 1.35 8.29 -7.00
N LEU A 101 2.21 8.02 -6.04
CA LEU A 101 3.61 7.67 -6.28
C LEU A 101 3.73 6.40 -7.11
N MET A 102 2.96 5.38 -6.78
CA MET A 102 2.98 4.11 -7.50
C MET A 102 2.47 4.25 -8.93
N VAL A 103 1.39 5.00 -9.13
CA VAL A 103 0.84 5.24 -10.46
C VAL A 103 1.82 6.05 -11.31
N ASP A 104 2.40 7.11 -10.76
CA ASP A 104 3.37 7.95 -11.47
C ASP A 104 4.62 7.15 -11.86
N ALA A 105 5.15 6.33 -10.96
CA ALA A 105 6.30 5.48 -11.24
C ALA A 105 6.00 4.46 -12.35
N GLY A 106 4.84 3.82 -12.31
CA GLY A 106 4.39 2.90 -13.33
C GLY A 106 4.23 3.57 -14.70
N SER A 107 3.65 4.77 -14.71
CA SER A 107 3.46 5.56 -15.93
C SER A 107 4.80 5.99 -16.54
N GLN A 108 5.73 6.46 -15.71
CA GLN A 108 7.05 6.88 -16.15
C GLN A 108 7.86 5.69 -16.69
N GLN A 109 7.83 4.56 -16.00
CA GLN A 109 8.52 3.36 -16.43
C GLN A 109 7.98 2.89 -17.77
N ARG A 110 6.67 2.90 -17.95
CA ARG A 110 6.02 2.51 -19.20
C ARG A 110 6.39 3.45 -20.34
N SER A 111 6.42 4.75 -20.09
CA SER A 111 6.84 5.76 -21.07
C SER A 111 8.32 5.61 -21.43
N GLY A 112 9.17 5.34 -20.46
CA GLY A 112 10.60 5.17 -20.65
C GLY A 112 10.97 3.96 -21.47
N ILE A 113 10.17 2.88 -21.43
CA ILE A 113 10.42 1.65 -22.20
C ILE A 113 9.59 1.58 -23.47
N HIS A 114 8.68 2.51 -23.69
CA HIS A 114 7.79 2.51 -24.85
C HIS A 114 8.59 2.61 -26.14
N GLY A 115 8.39 1.63 -27.01
CA GLY A 115 9.10 1.56 -28.28
C GLY A 115 10.55 1.10 -28.19
N LYS A 116 11.07 0.85 -27.01
CA LYS A 116 12.45 0.39 -26.81
C LYS A 116 12.57 -1.07 -26.41
N LEU A 117 11.59 -1.59 -25.70
CA LEU A 117 11.60 -2.95 -25.22
C LEU A 117 10.44 -3.73 -25.81
N PRO A 118 10.70 -4.95 -26.22
CA PRO A 118 9.63 -5.89 -26.56
C PRO A 118 9.00 -6.32 -25.25
N VAL A 119 7.90 -5.80 -24.97
CA VAL A 119 7.22 -6.13 -23.74
C VAL A 119 6.33 -7.34 -23.89
#